data_59e129d5b31d86ae4031efde319a2c36
#
_entry.id   59e129d5b31d86ae4031efde319a2c36
#
_cell.length_a   1.000
_cell.length_b   1.000
_cell.length_c   1.000
_cell.angle_alpha   90.00
_cell.angle_beta   90.00
_cell.angle_gamma   90.00
#
_symmetry.space_group_name_H-M   'P 1'
#
loop_
_entity.id
_entity.type
_entity.pdbx_description
1 polymer ?
#
loop_
_entity_poly.entity_id
_entity_poly.type
_entity_poly.pdbx_seq_one_letter_code
_entity_poly.pdbx_strand_id
1 'polypeptide(L)'
;MKRGILTLILAAALLPRTAMAQILSVTPAFPSQNDTVTIIYDATEGNGALTGVVPVYAHAGLITNQSTSPTDWKHVQGNWGTADASVLMTNLGNNLHKIEYHMPSFYGFGSSVVVLQMAFVFR
;
A
#
# COMPACT_ATOMS: atom_id res chain seq x y z
N MET A 1 5.53 -20.55 5.24
CA MET A 1 4.97 -20.09 5.00
C MET A 1 5.14 -19.18 4.30
N LYS A 2 4.77 -18.91 3.71
CA LYS A 2 4.97 -18.12 3.06
C LYS A 2 4.27 -17.19 3.09
N ARG A 3 4.45 -16.27 3.06
CA ARG A 3 3.81 -15.32 3.18
C ARG A 3 3.85 -14.65 2.04
N GLY A 4 3.07 -14.28 1.43
CA GLY A 4 3.07 -13.53 0.40
C GLY A 4 3.49 -12.24 0.76
N ILE A 5 4.54 -11.79 0.50
CA ILE A 5 5.00 -10.71 0.94
C ILE A 5 5.15 -9.69 0.10
N LEU A 6 4.95 -8.62 0.41
CA LEU A 6 5.14 -7.58 -0.03
C LEU A 6 6.44 -7.19 -0.19
N THR A 7 6.86 -6.73 -1.17
CA THR A 7 8.04 -6.40 -1.36
C THR A 7 8.28 -5.05 -1.34
N LEU A 8 9.09 -4.62 -0.57
CA LEU A 8 9.40 -3.40 -0.53
C LEU A 8 10.70 -3.38 -0.88
N ILE A 9 11.16 -2.65 -1.65
CA ILE A 9 12.32 -2.59 -1.96
C ILE A 9 13.28 -2.25 -1.25
N LEU A 10 14.16 -2.68 -0.96
CA LEU A 10 15.07 -2.47 -0.18
C LEU A 10 16.29 -2.24 -0.70
N ALA A 11 16.45 -1.80 -1.83
CA ALA A 11 17.69 -1.49 -2.30
C ALA A 11 18.40 -0.61 -1.42
N ALA A 12 17.65 0.16 -0.77
CA ALA A 12 18.23 1.10 0.11
C ALA A 12 19.07 0.47 1.13
N ALA A 13 18.80 -0.72 1.42
CA ALA A 13 19.50 -1.37 2.45
C ALA A 13 20.97 -1.49 2.12
N LEU A 14 21.32 -1.32 0.88
CA LEU A 14 22.67 -1.50 0.57
C LEU A 14 23.43 -0.23 0.68
N LEU A 15 22.78 0.86 0.91
CA LEU A 15 23.44 2.10 0.95
C LEU A 15 23.74 2.42 2.33
N PRO A 16 24.92 2.72 2.60
CA PRO A 16 25.23 2.88 3.94
C PRO A 16 24.80 4.16 4.30
N ARG A 17 24.16 4.70 4.28
CA ARG A 17 23.96 5.80 4.63
C ARG A 17 22.99 6.41 4.84
N THR A 18 22.80 7.09 4.88
CA THR A 18 22.02 7.92 5.05
C THR A 18 20.85 7.45 4.84
N ALA A 19 19.99 7.71 5.47
CA ALA A 19 18.80 7.32 5.43
C ALA A 19 18.20 7.63 4.21
N MET A 20 17.58 6.75 3.57
CA MET A 20 16.78 7.05 2.56
C MET A 20 15.43 6.99 3.05
N ALA A 21 14.68 8.00 2.95
CA ALA A 21 13.30 8.03 3.39
C ALA A 21 12.48 7.14 2.49
N GLN A 22 11.52 6.49 3.04
CA GLN A 22 10.64 5.62 2.30
C GLN A 22 9.36 6.34 1.97
N ILE A 23 8.82 6.07 0.79
CA ILE A 23 7.52 6.59 0.42
C ILE A 23 6.46 5.95 1.30
N LEU A 24 6.58 4.66 1.55
CA LEU A 24 5.64 3.93 2.38
C LEU A 24 6.34 3.22 3.51
N SER A 25 5.64 3.09 4.62
CA SER A 25 6.03 2.12 5.62
C SER A 25 4.84 1.23 5.91
N VAL A 26 5.10 -0.02 6.19
CA VAL A 26 4.07 -1.04 6.41
C VAL A 26 4.33 -1.73 7.71
N THR A 27 3.31 -1.88 8.53
CA THR A 27 3.38 -2.62 9.78
C THR A 27 2.31 -3.72 9.74
N PRO A 28 2.67 -4.97 9.98
CA PRO A 28 4.01 -5.48 10.26
C PRO A 28 4.93 -5.36 9.06
N ALA A 29 6.22 -5.36 9.28
CA ALA A 29 7.19 -5.13 8.21
C ALA A 29 7.16 -6.20 7.13
N PHE A 30 6.76 -7.40 7.49
CA PHE A 30 6.65 -8.51 6.55
C PHE A 30 5.26 -9.11 6.72
N PRO A 31 4.23 -8.49 6.18
CA PRO A 31 2.87 -8.93 6.43
C PRO A 31 2.54 -10.23 5.73
N SER A 32 1.63 -10.97 6.31
CA SER A 32 1.02 -12.09 5.61
C SER A 32 -0.32 -11.61 5.09
N GLN A 33 -0.91 -12.38 4.18
CA GLN A 33 -2.17 -11.98 3.59
C GLN A 33 -3.36 -12.03 4.53
N ASN A 34 -3.17 -12.56 5.74
CA ASN A 34 -4.25 -12.60 6.71
C ASN A 34 -4.08 -11.56 7.81
N ASP A 35 -3.12 -10.69 7.68
CA ASP A 35 -2.83 -9.70 8.72
C ASP A 35 -3.72 -8.46 8.59
N THR A 36 -3.79 -7.73 9.68
CA THR A 36 -4.21 -6.34 9.64
C THR A 36 -2.95 -5.53 9.41
N VAL A 37 -2.96 -4.67 8.41
CA VAL A 37 -1.79 -3.89 8.04
C VAL A 37 -2.05 -2.41 8.26
N THR A 38 -1.01 -1.71 8.63
CA THR A 38 -1.02 -0.25 8.71
C THR A 38 -0.03 0.28 7.70
N ILE A 39 -0.52 1.12 6.80
CA ILE A 39 0.30 1.71 5.76
C ILE A 39 0.41 3.20 6.05
N ILE A 40 1.61 3.71 6.09
CA ILE A 40 1.83 5.15 6.22
C ILE A 40 2.53 5.64 4.96
N TYR A 41 1.93 6.65 4.34
CA TYR A 41 2.43 7.25 3.12
C TYR A 41 3.00 8.63 3.45
N ASP A 42 4.23 8.87 3.00
CA ASP A 42 4.86 10.18 3.16
C ASP A 42 4.74 10.90 1.82
N ALA A 43 3.88 11.90 1.77
CA ALA A 43 3.57 12.59 0.53
C ALA A 43 4.73 13.46 0.03
N THR A 44 5.75 13.67 0.83
CA THR A 44 6.91 14.46 0.39
C THR A 44 7.91 13.62 -0.38
N GLU A 45 7.78 12.30 -0.31
CA GLU A 45 8.73 11.41 -0.96
C GLU A 45 8.30 11.09 -2.39
N GLY A 46 9.16 10.43 -3.12
CA GLY A 46 8.89 10.18 -4.52
C GLY A 46 8.97 11.48 -5.29
N ASN A 47 8.00 11.76 -6.13
CA ASN A 47 7.98 13.02 -6.87
C ASN A 47 7.35 14.16 -6.08
N GLY A 48 6.86 13.87 -4.89
CA GLY A 48 6.30 14.90 -4.01
C GLY A 48 5.02 15.54 -4.53
N ALA A 49 4.34 14.92 -5.47
CA ALA A 49 3.20 15.55 -6.13
C ALA A 49 2.02 15.82 -5.19
N LEU A 50 1.91 15.07 -4.10
CA LEU A 50 0.82 15.27 -3.16
C LEU A 50 1.24 16.03 -1.91
N THR A 51 2.41 16.64 -1.90
CA THR A 51 2.85 17.46 -0.77
C THR A 51 1.82 18.55 -0.53
N GLY A 52 1.35 18.64 0.69
CA GLY A 52 0.36 19.67 1.07
C GLY A 52 -1.08 19.35 0.68
N VAL A 53 -1.32 18.23 0.01
CA VAL A 53 -2.66 17.88 -0.44
C VAL A 53 -3.39 17.12 0.65
N VAL A 54 -4.62 17.51 0.94
CA VAL A 54 -5.53 16.80 1.81
C VAL A 54 -6.93 16.93 1.24
N PRO A 55 -7.75 15.93 1.33
CA PRO A 55 -7.43 14.59 1.81
C PRO A 55 -6.68 13.77 0.77
N VAL A 56 -6.12 12.66 1.21
CA VAL A 56 -5.43 11.72 0.31
C VAL A 56 -6.15 10.38 0.37
N TYR A 57 -6.25 9.75 -0.77
CA TYR A 57 -6.92 8.46 -0.92
C TYR A 57 -5.92 7.42 -1.41
N ALA A 58 -6.04 6.21 -0.90
CA ALA A 58 -5.16 5.11 -1.27
C ALA A 58 -5.90 4.14 -2.20
N HIS A 59 -5.84 4.39 -3.50
CA HIS A 59 -6.43 3.47 -4.47
C HIS A 59 -5.55 2.22 -4.46
N ALA A 60 -6.12 1.10 -4.08
CA ALA A 60 -5.36 -0.09 -3.72
C ALA A 60 -5.78 -1.32 -4.50
N GLY A 61 -4.85 -2.18 -4.78
CA GLY A 61 -5.13 -3.45 -5.42
C GLY A 61 -4.09 -4.47 -5.05
N LEU A 62 -4.25 -5.67 -5.57
CA LEU A 62 -3.36 -6.78 -5.27
C LEU A 62 -2.84 -7.40 -6.56
N ILE A 63 -1.61 -7.85 -6.50
CA ILE A 63 -1.10 -8.79 -7.48
C ILE A 63 -1.16 -10.14 -6.80
N THR A 64 -1.81 -11.08 -7.45
CA THR A 64 -2.07 -12.40 -6.86
C THR A 64 -1.63 -13.50 -7.80
N ASN A 65 -1.80 -14.74 -7.36
CA ASN A 65 -1.55 -15.91 -8.20
C ASN A 65 -2.45 -15.93 -9.45
N GLN A 66 -3.49 -15.10 -9.48
CA GLN A 66 -4.38 -15.04 -10.62
C GLN A 66 -4.07 -13.88 -11.54
N SER A 67 -3.12 -13.03 -11.17
CA SER A 67 -2.71 -11.92 -12.02
C SER A 67 -1.88 -12.42 -13.18
N THR A 68 -2.11 -11.88 -14.35
CA THR A 68 -1.41 -12.31 -15.56
C THR A 68 -0.19 -11.46 -15.85
N SER A 69 -0.04 -10.34 -15.15
CA SER A 69 1.11 -9.46 -15.32
C SER A 69 1.26 -8.60 -14.06
N PRO A 70 2.38 -7.90 -13.91
CA PRO A 70 2.58 -7.02 -12.76
C PRO A 70 1.62 -5.83 -12.71
N THR A 71 0.90 -5.56 -13.77
CA THR A 71 -0.07 -4.48 -13.78
C THR A 71 -1.51 -4.98 -13.75
N ASP A 72 -1.69 -6.29 -13.64
CA ASP A 72 -3.03 -6.87 -13.59
C ASP A 72 -3.50 -6.90 -12.15
N TRP A 73 -3.99 -5.79 -11.67
CA TRP A 73 -4.44 -5.65 -10.28
C TRP A 73 -5.76 -6.37 -10.09
N LYS A 74 -5.84 -7.12 -9.00
CA LYS A 74 -7.04 -7.82 -8.59
C LYS A 74 -7.57 -7.19 -7.32
N HIS A 75 -8.83 -7.38 -7.08
CA HIS A 75 -9.51 -6.94 -5.84
C HIS A 75 -9.28 -5.44 -5.58
N VAL A 76 -9.38 -4.65 -6.61
CA VAL A 76 -9.14 -3.21 -6.50
C VAL A 76 -10.14 -2.55 -5.58
N GLN A 77 -9.65 -1.69 -4.71
CA GLN A 77 -10.49 -0.91 -3.81
C GLN A 77 -10.32 0.57 -4.16
N GLY A 78 -11.42 1.28 -4.13
CA GLY A 78 -11.47 2.66 -4.53
C GLY A 78 -12.04 2.81 -5.94
N ASN A 79 -12.74 3.90 -6.19
CA ASN A 79 -13.27 4.19 -7.51
C ASN A 79 -12.38 5.25 -8.13
N TRP A 80 -11.76 4.89 -9.23
CA TRP A 80 -10.84 5.81 -9.88
C TRP A 80 -11.56 7.07 -10.31
N GLY A 81 -10.95 8.20 -9.99
CA GLY A 81 -11.55 9.47 -10.41
C GLY A 81 -12.54 10.06 -9.42
N THR A 82 -12.84 9.39 -8.33
CA THR A 82 -13.79 9.91 -7.35
C THR A 82 -13.19 9.87 -5.96
N ALA A 83 -13.77 10.65 -5.05
CA ALA A 83 -13.39 10.65 -3.65
C ALA A 83 -14.12 9.49 -2.99
N ASP A 84 -13.47 8.34 -2.91
CA ASP A 84 -14.09 7.15 -2.36
C ASP A 84 -13.71 7.01 -0.89
N ALA A 85 -14.70 7.15 -0.03
CA ALA A 85 -14.46 7.12 1.41
C ALA A 85 -13.88 5.80 1.90
N SER A 86 -14.07 4.72 1.17
CA SER A 86 -13.56 3.42 1.61
C SER A 86 -12.04 3.37 1.61
N VAL A 87 -11.40 4.25 0.88
CA VAL A 87 -9.94 4.30 0.80
C VAL A 87 -9.38 5.65 1.25
N LEU A 88 -10.17 6.41 1.99
CA LEU A 88 -9.71 7.68 2.52
C LEU A 88 -8.67 7.42 3.59
N MET A 89 -7.55 8.09 3.49
CA MET A 89 -6.49 7.97 4.48
C MET A 89 -6.69 8.98 5.60
N THR A 90 -6.18 8.66 6.78
CA THR A 90 -6.19 9.57 7.91
C THR A 90 -4.97 10.47 7.80
N ASN A 91 -5.19 11.78 7.85
CA ASN A 91 -4.09 12.73 7.82
C ASN A 91 -3.45 12.78 9.19
N LEU A 92 -2.17 12.43 9.29
CA LEU A 92 -1.45 12.46 10.56
C LEU A 92 -0.69 13.78 10.77
N GLY A 93 -0.75 14.67 9.81
CA GLY A 93 0.04 15.91 9.86
C GLY A 93 1.40 15.70 9.20
N ASN A 94 2.08 16.75 8.90
CA ASN A 94 3.43 16.72 8.32
C ASN A 94 3.50 15.89 7.03
N ASN A 95 2.45 15.93 6.24
CA ASN A 95 2.34 15.22 4.98
C ASN A 95 2.38 13.69 5.13
N LEU A 96 2.02 13.19 6.32
CA LEU A 96 1.93 11.75 6.54
C LEU A 96 0.45 11.35 6.56
N HIS A 97 0.15 10.26 5.89
CA HIS A 97 -1.21 9.75 5.77
C HIS A 97 -1.23 8.27 6.07
N LYS A 98 -2.25 7.82 6.78
CA LYS A 98 -2.34 6.44 7.24
C LYS A 98 -3.61 5.77 6.77
N ILE A 99 -3.50 4.50 6.41
CA ILE A 99 -4.67 3.65 6.26
C ILE A 99 -4.36 2.33 6.93
N GLU A 100 -5.33 1.78 7.64
CA GLU A 100 -5.17 0.52 8.34
C GLU A 100 -6.33 -0.38 7.96
N TYR A 101 -6.08 -1.63 7.64
CA TYR A 101 -7.15 -2.54 7.27
C TYR A 101 -6.75 -4.00 7.42
N HIS A 102 -7.76 -4.83 7.57
CA HIS A 102 -7.57 -6.28 7.62
C HIS A 102 -7.60 -6.79 6.19
N MET A 103 -6.53 -7.41 5.77
CA MET A 103 -6.32 -7.78 4.37
C MET A 103 -7.49 -8.54 3.75
N PRO A 104 -7.94 -9.67 4.31
CA PRO A 104 -8.99 -10.43 3.63
C PRO A 104 -10.30 -9.67 3.50
N SER A 105 -10.69 -8.93 4.52
CA SER A 105 -11.98 -8.25 4.46
C SER A 105 -11.91 -7.00 3.62
N PHE A 106 -10.80 -6.30 3.63
CA PHE A 106 -10.68 -5.07 2.84
C PHE A 106 -10.68 -5.40 1.35
N TYR A 107 -9.89 -6.37 0.94
CA TYR A 107 -9.80 -6.72 -0.48
C TYR A 107 -10.87 -7.71 -0.92
N GLY A 108 -11.47 -8.42 0.00
CA GLY A 108 -12.55 -9.34 -0.32
C GLY A 108 -12.13 -10.62 -1.03
N PHE A 109 -10.95 -11.14 -0.71
CA PHE A 109 -10.49 -12.36 -1.35
C PHE A 109 -10.75 -13.60 -0.49
N GLY A 110 -10.84 -14.73 -1.13
CA GLY A 110 -11.07 -15.99 -0.45
C GLY A 110 -9.79 -16.81 -0.33
N SER A 111 -9.94 -18.02 0.18
CA SER A 111 -8.79 -18.85 0.54
C SER A 111 -7.99 -19.37 -0.65
N SER A 112 -8.53 -19.32 -1.85
CA SER A 112 -7.80 -19.80 -3.01
C SER A 112 -6.86 -18.72 -3.57
N VAL A 113 -6.89 -17.52 -3.06
CA VAL A 113 -6.07 -16.44 -3.55
C VAL A 113 -4.77 -16.42 -2.77
N VAL A 114 -3.66 -16.31 -3.49
CA VAL A 114 -2.36 -16.10 -2.86
C VAL A 114 -1.92 -14.70 -3.24
N VAL A 115 -1.74 -13.85 -2.26
CA VAL A 115 -1.36 -12.47 -2.48
C VAL A 115 0.15 -12.39 -2.60
N LEU A 116 0.62 -11.78 -3.68
CA LEU A 116 2.04 -11.63 -3.93
C LEU A 116 2.53 -10.22 -3.62
N GLN A 117 1.70 -9.23 -3.89
CA GLN A 117 2.07 -7.83 -3.65
C GLN A 117 0.83 -7.01 -3.38
N MET A 118 0.98 -5.95 -2.61
CA MET A 118 -0.01 -4.89 -2.54
C MET A 118 0.45 -3.78 -3.47
N ALA A 119 -0.49 -3.16 -4.15
CA ALA A 119 -0.21 -2.08 -5.08
C ALA A 119 -1.06 -0.87 -4.74
N PHE A 120 -0.50 0.31 -4.83
CA PHE A 120 -1.20 1.54 -4.47
C PHE A 120 -0.97 2.64 -5.46
N VAL A 121 -1.97 3.47 -5.62
CA VAL A 121 -1.81 4.79 -6.22
C VAL A 121 -2.44 5.76 -5.23
N PHE A 122 -1.67 6.72 -4.76
CA PHE A 122 -2.18 7.73 -3.84
C PHE A 122 -2.63 8.96 -4.63
N ARG A 123 -3.74 9.52 -4.23
CA ARG A 123 -4.33 10.63 -4.96
C ARG A 123 -5.20 11.49 -4.07
#